data_fb574de6f26bff278d8460c147dc99dc
#
_entry.id   fb574de6f26bff278d8460c147dc99dc
#
_cell.length_a   1.000
_cell.length_b   1.000
_cell.length_c   1.000
_cell.angle_alpha   90.00
_cell.angle_beta   90.00
_cell.angle_gamma   90.00
#
_symmetry.space_group_name_H-M   'P 1'
#
loop_
_entity.id
_entity.type
_entity.pdbx_description
1 polymer ?
#
loop_
_entity_poly.entity_id
_entity_poly.type
_entity_poly.pdbx_seq_one_letter_code
_entity_poly.pdbx_strand_id
1 'polypeptide(L)'
;MLFFLSPLMSPVEQAKLPTLRDSYGLGNSSVIKSLAHSLGFFACGIAKAEPVDEAVAQKYRKWLENGEEASMAYMANYLEKRLDPRLLVPGVRSIVSLALNYAPAQQLPEGEYQIAAYALGLDYHDLMKAKMRELAEKIAAKFHSFQETEENQPLNRETRTKDNETNIKKCGKKVPLSPRGERGWGCFCDTAPVLERYWAQKAGLGWIGRNHQLIIPHAGSMFFLGEIFLPFEVDVYDEPMANRCGSCHRCIDACPTRAIIPGEDFHAERCLSYQLIENRGELSAEAKTAMGDTIYGCDRCQTACPWNRFATPNTEPALQPKPELLNMSKEKWHNLTVEDYRRLFKGSAVKRVKFEGLKRNITVKKL
;
A
#
# COMPACT_ATOMS: atom_id res chain seq x y z
N MET A 1 6.66 -21.36 50.26
CA MET A 1 7.92 -21.20 49.55
C MET A 1 8.04 -22.39 48.58
N LEU A 2 7.48 -22.26 47.38
CA LEU A 2 7.63 -23.22 46.32
C LEU A 2 7.40 -22.42 45.01
N PHE A 3 8.51 -22.21 44.30
CA PHE A 3 8.55 -21.55 43.01
C PHE A 3 8.05 -22.50 41.94
N PHE A 4 6.98 -22.16 41.23
CA PHE A 4 6.59 -22.78 39.98
C PHE A 4 7.28 -22.02 38.83
N LEU A 5 8.31 -22.63 38.28
CA LEU A 5 8.91 -22.26 37.01
C LEU A 5 7.97 -22.71 35.88
N SER A 6 7.38 -21.76 35.19
CA SER A 6 6.71 -22.03 33.91
C SER A 6 7.76 -22.32 32.83
N PRO A 7 7.53 -23.32 31.94
CA PRO A 7 8.47 -23.64 30.89
C PRO A 7 8.51 -22.53 29.83
N LEU A 8 9.72 -22.15 29.47
CA LEU A 8 10.04 -21.33 28.31
C LEU A 8 9.43 -21.92 27.05
N MET A 9 8.55 -21.20 26.41
CA MET A 9 8.06 -21.54 25.07
C MET A 9 9.26 -21.54 24.10
N SER A 10 9.43 -22.69 23.43
CA SER A 10 10.40 -22.89 22.35
C SER A 10 10.23 -21.89 21.21
N PRO A 11 11.29 -21.57 20.45
CA PRO A 11 11.20 -20.68 19.31
C PRO A 11 10.23 -21.29 18.29
N VAL A 12 9.37 -20.41 17.77
CA VAL A 12 8.41 -20.69 16.70
C VAL A 12 9.11 -21.52 15.62
N GLU A 13 8.66 -22.73 15.42
CA GLU A 13 9.03 -23.55 14.28
C GLU A 13 8.87 -22.74 13.02
N GLN A 14 9.99 -22.42 12.38
CA GLN A 14 10.01 -21.92 11.03
C GLN A 14 9.30 -22.98 10.19
N ALA A 15 8.09 -22.70 9.74
CA ALA A 15 7.36 -23.54 8.83
C ALA A 15 8.29 -23.84 7.64
N LYS A 16 8.82 -25.04 7.56
CA LYS A 16 9.57 -25.53 6.42
C LYS A 16 8.72 -25.30 5.19
N LEU A 17 9.19 -24.44 4.27
CA LEU A 17 8.61 -24.31 2.94
C LEU A 17 8.41 -25.73 2.38
N PRO A 18 7.20 -26.07 1.89
CA PRO A 18 6.99 -27.37 1.27
C PRO A 18 7.98 -27.49 0.11
N THR A 19 8.80 -28.53 0.17
CA THR A 19 9.72 -28.89 -0.90
C THR A 19 8.92 -29.05 -2.18
N LEU A 20 9.38 -28.44 -3.27
CA LEU A 20 8.89 -28.53 -4.64
C LEU A 20 8.87 -30.00 -5.13
N ARG A 21 7.97 -30.82 -4.62
CA ARG A 21 7.83 -32.24 -5.01
C ARG A 21 6.48 -32.61 -5.59
N ASP A 22 5.60 -31.66 -5.88
CA ASP A 22 4.36 -31.99 -6.59
C ASP A 22 4.05 -30.94 -7.65
N SER A 23 4.65 -31.12 -8.84
CA SER A 23 4.28 -30.35 -10.04
C SER A 23 2.91 -30.76 -10.61
N TYR A 24 2.12 -31.56 -9.93
CA TYR A 24 0.88 -32.15 -10.42
C TYR A 24 -0.24 -32.24 -9.37
N GLY A 25 -0.50 -31.17 -8.62
CA GLY A 25 -1.60 -31.24 -7.64
C GLY A 25 -1.91 -29.94 -6.90
N LEU A 26 -1.04 -28.95 -6.94
CA LEU A 26 -1.34 -27.66 -6.31
C LEU A 26 -2.16 -26.80 -7.27
N GLY A 27 -3.30 -26.32 -6.81
CA GLY A 27 -4.09 -25.33 -7.54
C GLY A 27 -3.29 -24.05 -7.83
N ASN A 28 -3.65 -23.35 -8.89
CA ASN A 28 -2.91 -22.17 -9.34
C ASN A 28 -2.85 -21.04 -8.30
N SER A 29 -3.84 -20.91 -7.42
CA SER A 29 -3.85 -19.96 -6.30
C SER A 29 -2.69 -20.20 -5.32
N SER A 30 -2.44 -21.46 -4.93
CA SER A 30 -1.34 -21.83 -4.04
C SER A 30 0.03 -21.55 -4.66
N VAL A 31 0.19 -21.81 -5.96
CA VAL A 31 1.43 -21.51 -6.69
C VAL A 31 1.70 -20.00 -6.71
N ILE A 32 0.69 -19.17 -7.00
CA ILE A 32 0.81 -17.70 -7.00
C ILE A 32 1.24 -17.19 -5.62
N LYS A 33 0.60 -17.67 -4.55
CA LYS A 33 0.94 -17.29 -3.17
C LYS A 33 2.37 -17.70 -2.80
N SER A 34 2.80 -18.91 -3.17
CA SER A 34 4.16 -19.38 -2.94
C SER A 34 5.20 -18.53 -3.67
N LEU A 35 4.95 -18.17 -4.93
CA LEU A 35 5.82 -17.27 -5.70
C LEU A 35 5.90 -15.88 -5.06
N ALA A 36 4.78 -15.33 -4.60
CA ALA A 36 4.75 -14.03 -3.91
C ALA A 36 5.62 -14.05 -2.64
N HIS A 37 5.45 -15.06 -1.80
CA HIS A 37 6.28 -15.22 -0.60
C HIS A 37 7.77 -15.38 -0.92
N SER A 38 8.12 -16.12 -1.98
CA SER A 38 9.52 -16.28 -2.41
C SER A 38 10.18 -14.97 -2.83
N LEU A 39 9.39 -13.97 -3.24
CA LEU A 39 9.85 -12.62 -3.58
C LEU A 39 9.82 -11.64 -2.38
N GLY A 40 9.51 -12.15 -1.19
CA GLY A 40 9.54 -11.36 0.05
C GLY A 40 8.26 -10.58 0.33
N PHE A 41 7.15 -10.83 -0.38
CA PHE A 41 5.86 -10.32 0.05
C PHE A 41 5.43 -11.02 1.34
N PHE A 42 5.00 -10.23 2.31
CA PHE A 42 4.56 -10.74 3.62
C PHE A 42 3.24 -11.51 3.52
N ALA A 43 2.30 -10.98 2.74
CA ALA A 43 1.01 -11.60 2.51
C ALA A 43 0.60 -11.49 1.05
N CYS A 44 -0.12 -12.50 0.58
CA CYS A 44 -0.70 -12.58 -0.76
C CYS A 44 -2.07 -13.23 -0.66
N GLY A 45 -3.06 -12.61 -1.26
CA GLY A 45 -4.41 -13.16 -1.38
C GLY A 45 -5.00 -12.84 -2.74
N ILE A 46 -6.06 -13.54 -3.12
CA ILE A 46 -6.65 -13.44 -4.46
C ILE A 46 -8.15 -13.26 -4.36
N ALA A 47 -8.65 -12.19 -4.96
CA ALA A 47 -10.07 -11.90 -5.10
C ALA A 47 -10.52 -12.04 -6.55
N LYS A 48 -11.82 -12.30 -6.76
CA LYS A 48 -12.42 -12.27 -8.09
C LYS A 48 -12.53 -10.83 -8.58
N ALA A 49 -12.27 -10.60 -9.86
CA ALA A 49 -12.38 -9.28 -10.46
C ALA A 49 -13.85 -8.96 -10.78
N GLU A 50 -14.51 -8.30 -9.86
CA GLU A 50 -15.91 -7.87 -9.92
C GLU A 50 -16.02 -6.37 -9.65
N PRO A 51 -17.15 -5.70 -9.91
CA PRO A 51 -17.37 -4.34 -9.44
C PRO A 51 -17.20 -4.26 -7.92
N VAL A 52 -16.72 -3.14 -7.44
CA VAL A 52 -16.68 -2.84 -6.00
C VAL A 52 -18.10 -2.94 -5.42
N ASP A 53 -18.21 -3.51 -4.21
CA ASP A 53 -19.49 -3.65 -3.52
C ASP A 53 -20.26 -2.32 -3.51
N GLU A 54 -21.54 -2.35 -3.87
CA GLU A 54 -22.35 -1.14 -4.09
C GLU A 54 -22.35 -0.19 -2.87
N ALA A 55 -22.39 -0.74 -1.67
CA ALA A 55 -22.32 0.06 -0.44
C ALA A 55 -20.99 0.83 -0.31
N VAL A 56 -19.88 0.23 -0.75
CA VAL A 56 -18.56 0.87 -0.76
C VAL A 56 -18.49 1.92 -1.88
N ALA A 57 -19.03 1.60 -3.04
CA ALA A 57 -19.09 2.52 -4.18
C ALA A 57 -19.91 3.78 -3.85
N GLN A 58 -21.10 3.62 -3.26
CA GLN A 58 -21.94 4.73 -2.82
C GLN A 58 -21.25 5.59 -1.75
N LYS A 59 -20.60 4.94 -0.78
CA LYS A 59 -19.85 5.64 0.26
C LYS A 59 -18.70 6.46 -0.33
N TYR A 60 -17.96 5.90 -1.31
CA TYR A 60 -16.87 6.60 -1.98
C TYR A 60 -17.37 7.80 -2.81
N ARG A 61 -18.50 7.65 -3.54
CA ARG A 61 -19.12 8.75 -4.28
C ARG A 61 -19.54 9.89 -3.34
N LYS A 62 -20.21 9.55 -2.24
CA LYS A 62 -20.64 10.53 -1.24
C LYS A 62 -19.46 11.27 -0.62
N TRP A 63 -18.36 10.57 -0.34
CA TRP A 63 -17.12 11.16 0.18
C TRP A 63 -16.56 12.21 -0.77
N LEU A 64 -16.58 11.95 -2.09
CA LEU A 64 -16.18 12.92 -3.12
C LEU A 64 -17.19 14.06 -3.27
N GLU A 65 -18.49 13.79 -3.25
CA GLU A 65 -19.55 14.80 -3.31
C GLU A 65 -19.46 15.80 -2.15
N ASN A 66 -19.06 15.32 -0.99
CA ASN A 66 -18.85 16.16 0.19
C ASN A 66 -17.52 16.94 0.16
N GLY A 67 -16.63 16.72 -0.82
CA GLY A 67 -15.31 17.35 -0.90
C GLY A 67 -14.35 16.89 0.20
N GLU A 68 -14.58 15.73 0.78
CA GLU A 68 -13.79 15.22 1.92
C GLU A 68 -12.39 14.76 1.54
N GLU A 69 -12.10 14.64 0.22
CA GLU A 69 -10.77 14.40 -0.33
C GLU A 69 -9.87 15.66 -0.29
N ALA A 70 -10.45 16.82 0.04
CA ALA A 70 -9.76 18.10 0.08
C ALA A 70 -9.10 18.46 -1.29
N SER A 71 -7.82 18.86 -1.31
CA SER A 71 -7.14 19.23 -2.56
C SER A 71 -6.68 18.04 -3.42
N MET A 72 -6.98 16.80 -3.01
CA MET A 72 -6.58 15.58 -3.73
C MET A 72 -7.54 15.24 -4.88
N ALA A 73 -7.78 16.19 -5.79
CA ALA A 73 -8.71 16.03 -6.92
C ALA A 73 -8.45 14.77 -7.78
N TYR A 74 -7.23 14.20 -7.72
CA TYR A 74 -6.92 12.93 -8.38
C TYR A 74 -7.70 11.74 -7.82
N MET A 75 -8.32 11.86 -6.65
CA MET A 75 -9.18 10.82 -6.07
C MET A 75 -10.48 10.67 -6.86
N ALA A 76 -10.98 11.75 -7.47
CA ALA A 76 -12.16 11.72 -8.34
C ALA A 76 -11.84 11.25 -9.78
N ASN A 77 -10.55 11.23 -10.17
CA ASN A 77 -10.16 10.83 -11.52
C ASN A 77 -10.46 9.36 -11.77
N TYR A 78 -11.04 9.09 -12.96
CA TYR A 78 -11.35 7.73 -13.42
C TYR A 78 -12.25 6.95 -12.44
N LEU A 79 -13.23 7.60 -11.85
CA LEU A 79 -14.11 7.03 -10.81
C LEU A 79 -14.67 5.67 -11.20
N GLU A 80 -15.25 5.53 -12.41
CA GLU A 80 -15.84 4.28 -12.85
C GLU A 80 -14.80 3.14 -12.98
N LYS A 81 -13.57 3.46 -13.43
CA LYS A 81 -12.47 2.48 -13.46
C LYS A 81 -11.97 2.11 -12.07
N ARG A 82 -12.12 3.00 -11.11
CA ARG A 82 -11.78 2.76 -9.71
C ARG A 82 -12.78 1.84 -9.04
N LEU A 83 -14.05 1.95 -9.45
CA LEU A 83 -15.14 1.16 -8.92
C LEU A 83 -15.38 -0.15 -9.68
N ASP A 84 -14.82 -0.29 -10.88
CA ASP A 84 -14.85 -1.56 -11.63
C ASP A 84 -13.49 -1.84 -12.29
N PRO A 85 -12.71 -2.79 -11.75
CA PRO A 85 -11.40 -3.14 -12.28
C PRO A 85 -11.43 -3.63 -13.72
N ARG A 86 -12.57 -4.16 -14.18
CA ARG A 86 -12.78 -4.65 -15.56
C ARG A 86 -12.82 -3.52 -16.59
N LEU A 87 -13.19 -2.29 -16.14
CA LEU A 87 -13.10 -1.07 -16.95
C LEU A 87 -11.68 -0.50 -16.98
N LEU A 88 -10.87 -0.77 -15.94
CA LEU A 88 -9.47 -0.37 -15.91
C LEU A 88 -8.61 -1.27 -16.79
N VAL A 89 -8.80 -2.58 -16.66
CA VAL A 89 -8.08 -3.61 -17.42
C VAL A 89 -9.10 -4.57 -18.05
N PRO A 90 -9.52 -4.33 -19.29
CA PRO A 90 -10.44 -5.23 -19.98
C PRO A 90 -9.88 -6.65 -20.07
N GLY A 91 -10.68 -7.64 -19.66
CA GLY A 91 -10.30 -9.05 -19.67
C GLY A 91 -9.70 -9.55 -18.34
N VAL A 92 -9.58 -8.69 -17.31
CA VAL A 92 -9.19 -9.15 -15.96
C VAL A 92 -10.24 -10.12 -15.39
N ARG A 93 -9.78 -11.18 -14.75
CA ARG A 93 -10.60 -12.18 -14.08
C ARG A 93 -10.30 -12.30 -12.58
N SER A 94 -9.03 -12.14 -12.21
CA SER A 94 -8.58 -12.25 -10.81
C SER A 94 -7.71 -11.08 -10.42
N ILE A 95 -7.75 -10.70 -9.14
CA ILE A 95 -6.92 -9.65 -8.54
C ILE A 95 -6.11 -10.27 -7.43
N VAL A 96 -4.80 -10.30 -7.61
CA VAL A 96 -3.84 -10.71 -6.58
C VAL A 96 -3.45 -9.48 -5.79
N SER A 97 -3.83 -9.42 -4.51
CA SER A 97 -3.40 -8.37 -3.59
C SER A 97 -2.19 -8.82 -2.79
N LEU A 98 -1.22 -7.92 -2.69
CA LEU A 98 0.09 -8.16 -2.12
C LEU A 98 0.37 -7.15 -1.00
N ALA A 99 1.01 -7.60 0.07
CA ALA A 99 1.46 -6.75 1.17
C ALA A 99 2.96 -6.90 1.38
N LEU A 100 3.70 -5.77 1.32
CA LEU A 100 5.13 -5.70 1.60
C LEU A 100 5.35 -4.94 2.92
N ASN A 101 6.00 -5.57 3.89
CA ASN A 101 6.25 -4.99 5.20
C ASN A 101 7.22 -3.80 5.12
N TYR A 102 6.83 -2.65 5.72
CA TYR A 102 7.71 -1.49 5.88
C TYR A 102 7.96 -1.10 7.33
N ALA A 103 7.49 -1.86 8.31
CA ALA A 103 7.75 -1.55 9.72
C ALA A 103 9.27 -1.33 9.92
N PRO A 104 9.70 -0.17 10.43
CA PRO A 104 11.10 0.19 10.40
C PRO A 104 11.91 -0.60 11.45
N ALA A 105 13.11 -1.07 11.06
CA ALA A 105 14.06 -1.65 11.99
C ALA A 105 14.76 -0.57 12.86
N GLN A 106 14.86 0.65 12.33
CA GLN A 106 15.45 1.80 13.02
C GLN A 106 14.50 2.99 12.89
N GLN A 107 14.35 3.75 13.95
CA GLN A 107 13.57 4.98 14.01
C GLN A 107 14.50 6.18 14.09
N LEU A 108 13.98 7.36 13.71
CA LEU A 108 14.70 8.61 13.95
C LEU A 108 14.85 8.84 15.46
N PRO A 109 15.94 9.50 15.91
CA PRO A 109 16.17 9.72 17.31
C PRO A 109 15.01 10.46 18.00
N GLU A 110 14.71 10.06 19.22
CA GLU A 110 13.73 10.75 20.06
C GLU A 110 14.18 12.19 20.32
N GLY A 111 13.24 13.12 20.33
CA GLY A 111 13.53 14.55 20.51
C GLY A 111 13.93 15.27 19.22
N GLU A 112 14.25 14.56 18.15
CA GLU A 112 14.49 15.13 16.82
C GLU A 112 13.23 15.13 15.94
N TYR A 113 13.28 15.82 14.78
CA TYR A 113 12.15 15.81 13.88
C TYR A 113 11.86 14.43 13.31
N GLN A 114 10.58 14.13 13.15
CA GLN A 114 10.06 12.81 12.75
C GLN A 114 9.47 12.83 11.35
N ILE A 115 9.73 11.75 10.62
CA ILE A 115 9.16 11.44 9.31
C ILE A 115 8.39 10.13 9.45
N ALA A 116 7.24 10.01 8.81
CA ALA A 116 6.45 8.78 8.81
C ALA A 116 7.28 7.57 8.33
N ALA A 117 7.09 6.45 9.00
CA ALA A 117 7.88 5.23 8.83
C ALA A 117 7.99 4.77 7.35
N TYR A 118 6.90 4.88 6.60
CA TYR A 118 6.87 4.47 5.19
C TYR A 118 7.83 5.24 4.27
N ALA A 119 8.29 6.43 4.69
CA ALA A 119 9.14 7.31 3.89
C ALA A 119 10.61 7.36 4.35
N LEU A 120 11.00 6.52 5.30
CA LEU A 120 12.37 6.48 5.83
C LEU A 120 13.40 5.96 4.82
N GLY A 121 12.99 5.02 3.96
CA GLY A 121 13.85 4.41 2.94
C GLY A 121 13.68 4.99 1.54
N LEU A 122 13.96 4.16 0.55
CA LEU A 122 13.71 4.48 -0.86
C LEU A 122 12.21 4.52 -1.17
N ASP A 123 11.89 5.10 -2.31
CA ASP A 123 10.51 5.17 -2.80
C ASP A 123 9.95 3.77 -3.08
N TYR A 124 8.97 3.38 -2.28
CA TYR A 124 8.35 2.07 -2.35
C TYR A 124 7.66 1.78 -3.68
N HIS A 125 7.24 2.81 -4.42
CA HIS A 125 6.59 2.62 -5.72
C HIS A 125 7.49 1.86 -6.70
N ASP A 126 8.77 2.20 -6.76
CA ASP A 126 9.72 1.54 -7.66
C ASP A 126 10.02 0.11 -7.20
N LEU A 127 10.20 -0.10 -5.90
CA LEU A 127 10.41 -1.41 -5.29
C LEU A 127 9.21 -2.34 -5.52
N MET A 128 8.00 -1.88 -5.19
CA MET A 128 6.76 -2.65 -5.38
C MET A 128 6.57 -3.02 -6.84
N LYS A 129 6.73 -2.06 -7.76
CA LYS A 129 6.59 -2.30 -9.20
C LYS A 129 7.61 -3.31 -9.72
N ALA A 130 8.86 -3.27 -9.24
CA ALA A 130 9.87 -4.23 -9.65
C ALA A 130 9.51 -5.65 -9.19
N LYS A 131 9.18 -5.81 -7.89
CA LYS A 131 8.78 -7.12 -7.34
C LYS A 131 7.49 -7.67 -7.97
N MET A 132 6.49 -6.83 -8.20
CA MET A 132 5.23 -7.24 -8.84
C MET A 132 5.43 -7.65 -10.29
N ARG A 133 6.30 -6.97 -11.06
CA ARG A 133 6.64 -7.39 -12.42
C ARG A 133 7.33 -8.74 -12.43
N GLU A 134 8.31 -8.94 -11.57
CA GLU A 134 8.98 -10.24 -11.45
C GLU A 134 7.99 -11.35 -11.09
N LEU A 135 7.05 -11.08 -10.17
CA LEU A 135 6.00 -12.03 -9.82
C LEU A 135 5.08 -12.31 -11.03
N ALA A 136 4.63 -11.29 -11.74
CA ALA A 136 3.78 -11.43 -12.92
C ALA A 136 4.47 -12.25 -14.03
N GLU A 137 5.77 -12.04 -14.26
CA GLU A 137 6.57 -12.83 -15.21
C GLU A 137 6.67 -14.29 -14.79
N LYS A 138 6.91 -14.57 -13.50
CA LYS A 138 6.94 -15.95 -12.96
C LYS A 138 5.57 -16.63 -13.08
N ILE A 139 4.48 -15.91 -12.81
CA ILE A 139 3.11 -16.41 -12.97
C ILE A 139 2.86 -16.71 -14.46
N ALA A 140 3.15 -15.77 -15.36
CA ALA A 140 2.96 -15.96 -16.80
C ALA A 140 3.74 -17.18 -17.31
N ALA A 141 4.99 -17.32 -16.93
CA ALA A 141 5.83 -18.47 -17.34
C ALA A 141 5.26 -19.82 -16.86
N LYS A 142 4.61 -19.85 -15.68
CA LYS A 142 4.01 -21.07 -15.16
C LYS A 142 2.69 -21.44 -15.88
N PHE A 143 1.89 -20.45 -16.26
CA PHE A 143 0.52 -20.69 -16.72
C PHE A 143 0.32 -20.53 -18.24
N HIS A 144 1.29 -20.03 -19.00
CA HIS A 144 1.24 -20.02 -20.46
C HIS A 144 1.19 -21.44 -21.08
N SER A 145 1.83 -22.40 -20.45
CA SER A 145 1.79 -23.78 -20.92
C SER A 145 0.41 -24.47 -20.81
N PHE A 146 -0.53 -23.87 -20.05
CA PHE A 146 -1.88 -24.40 -19.89
C PHE A 146 -2.88 -23.88 -20.93
N GLN A 147 -2.65 -22.70 -21.50
CA GLN A 147 -3.54 -22.12 -22.51
C GLN A 147 -3.33 -22.72 -23.92
N GLU A 148 -2.15 -23.24 -24.23
CA GLU A 148 -1.88 -23.85 -25.53
C GLU A 148 -2.56 -25.22 -25.72
N THR A 149 -3.10 -25.83 -24.66
CA THR A 149 -3.78 -27.14 -24.75
C THR A 149 -5.31 -27.05 -24.95
N GLU A 150 -5.95 -25.89 -24.75
CA GLU A 150 -7.40 -25.73 -24.91
C GLU A 150 -7.84 -24.95 -26.15
N GLU A 151 -6.98 -24.23 -26.87
CA GLU A 151 -7.34 -23.44 -28.04
C GLU A 151 -6.51 -23.78 -29.28
N ASN A 152 -6.72 -24.98 -29.85
CA ASN A 152 -6.47 -25.20 -31.28
C ASN A 152 -7.67 -24.79 -32.11
N GLN A 153 -8.05 -23.50 -32.08
CA GLN A 153 -8.88 -22.90 -33.13
C GLN A 153 -8.26 -21.56 -33.58
N PRO A 154 -8.01 -21.39 -34.90
CA PRO A 154 -7.40 -20.16 -35.40
C PRO A 154 -8.42 -19.02 -35.35
N LEU A 155 -8.25 -18.11 -34.37
CA LEU A 155 -8.98 -16.85 -34.38
C LEU A 155 -8.38 -15.89 -35.40
N ASN A 156 -9.24 -15.46 -36.32
CA ASN A 156 -8.98 -14.51 -37.39
C ASN A 156 -8.26 -13.24 -36.89
N ARG A 157 -7.18 -12.91 -37.56
CA ARG A 157 -6.29 -11.76 -37.31
C ARG A 157 -6.85 -10.41 -37.81
N GLU A 158 -8.14 -10.18 -37.79
CA GLU A 158 -8.69 -8.91 -38.28
C GLU A 158 -9.51 -8.25 -37.17
N THR A 159 -8.92 -7.35 -36.41
CA THR A 159 -9.42 -6.05 -35.93
C THR A 159 -8.49 -5.52 -34.83
N ARG A 160 -7.33 -5.04 -35.26
CA ARG A 160 -6.55 -4.08 -34.43
C ARG A 160 -7.18 -2.70 -34.61
N THR A 161 -8.10 -2.31 -33.75
CA THR A 161 -8.55 -0.92 -33.72
C THR A 161 -7.52 -0.06 -32.98
N LYS A 162 -7.04 0.98 -33.66
CA LYS A 162 -6.03 1.95 -33.19
C LYS A 162 -6.49 2.80 -32.00
N ASP A 163 -7.69 2.60 -31.49
CA ASP A 163 -8.33 3.48 -30.51
C ASP A 163 -7.93 3.19 -29.05
N ASN A 164 -7.28 2.04 -28.78
CA ASN A 164 -6.88 1.69 -27.40
C ASN A 164 -5.51 2.25 -26.96
N GLU A 165 -4.66 2.68 -27.89
CA GLU A 165 -3.34 3.24 -27.52
C GLU A 165 -3.39 4.69 -27.04
N THR A 166 -4.41 5.46 -27.45
CA THR A 166 -4.52 6.90 -27.16
C THR A 166 -5.04 7.21 -25.75
N ASN A 167 -5.84 6.34 -25.15
CA ASN A 167 -6.40 6.58 -23.81
C ASN A 167 -5.47 6.24 -22.64
N ILE A 168 -4.46 5.39 -22.88
CA ILE A 168 -3.50 4.99 -21.83
C ILE A 168 -2.35 6.01 -21.70
N LYS A 169 -2.07 6.77 -22.78
CA LYS A 169 -1.02 7.81 -22.80
C LYS A 169 -1.33 9.03 -21.95
N LYS A 170 -2.59 9.27 -21.57
CA LYS A 170 -3.01 10.42 -20.75
C LYS A 170 -2.86 10.20 -19.24
N CYS A 171 -2.61 8.98 -18.77
CA CYS A 171 -2.38 8.69 -17.35
C CYS A 171 -0.89 8.74 -16.99
N GLY A 172 -0.18 9.70 -17.51
CA GLY A 172 1.09 10.25 -17.02
C GLY A 172 2.28 9.33 -16.70
N LYS A 173 2.24 8.01 -16.95
CA LYS A 173 3.38 7.08 -17.04
C LYS A 173 2.86 5.76 -17.61
N LYS A 174 3.56 5.19 -18.61
CA LYS A 174 3.26 3.89 -19.18
C LYS A 174 3.12 2.85 -18.05
N VAL A 175 1.88 2.44 -17.73
CA VAL A 175 1.63 1.24 -16.96
C VAL A 175 1.95 0.08 -17.90
N PRO A 176 2.92 -0.77 -17.61
CA PRO A 176 3.15 -1.95 -18.43
C PRO A 176 1.96 -2.88 -18.27
N LEU A 177 1.16 -2.96 -19.30
CA LEU A 177 0.16 -4.00 -19.46
C LEU A 177 0.95 -5.27 -19.74
N SER A 178 1.05 -6.16 -18.81
CA SER A 178 1.74 -7.44 -18.83
C SER A 178 3.24 -7.44 -19.22
N PRO A 179 3.98 -8.48 -18.88
CA PRO A 179 5.33 -8.72 -19.41
C PRO A 179 5.40 -8.83 -20.93
N ARG A 180 4.26 -9.04 -21.62
CA ARG A 180 4.17 -9.28 -23.08
C ARG A 180 3.10 -8.47 -23.80
N GLY A 181 2.44 -7.47 -23.17
CA GLY A 181 1.38 -6.67 -23.80
C GLY A 181 0.03 -7.38 -23.94
N GLU A 182 -0.21 -8.46 -23.21
CA GLU A 182 -1.44 -9.25 -23.25
C GLU A 182 -2.62 -8.57 -22.52
N ARG A 183 -3.84 -8.81 -22.99
CA ARG A 183 -5.06 -8.29 -22.35
C ARG A 183 -5.25 -8.92 -20.96
N GLY A 184 -5.83 -8.15 -20.02
CA GLY A 184 -6.19 -8.63 -18.70
C GLY A 184 -5.07 -8.60 -17.65
N TRP A 185 -3.84 -8.26 -18.01
CA TRP A 185 -2.73 -8.09 -17.08
C TRP A 185 -2.56 -6.63 -16.66
N GLY A 186 -2.18 -6.42 -15.40
CA GLY A 186 -1.79 -5.10 -14.87
C GLY A 186 -1.11 -5.22 -13.52
N CYS A 187 -0.16 -4.31 -13.23
CA CYS A 187 0.50 -4.20 -11.92
C CYS A 187 0.32 -2.78 -11.40
N PHE A 188 -0.29 -2.63 -10.26
CA PHE A 188 -0.69 -1.35 -9.70
C PHE A 188 -0.18 -1.20 -8.27
N CYS A 189 0.33 0.00 -7.94
CA CYS A 189 0.69 0.40 -6.60
C CYS A 189 0.51 1.91 -6.49
N ASP A 190 -0.43 2.35 -5.66
CA ASP A 190 -0.75 3.72 -5.25
C ASP A 190 -1.13 4.70 -6.39
N THR A 191 -0.43 4.68 -7.52
CA THR A 191 -0.58 5.70 -8.59
C THR A 191 -1.70 5.40 -9.61
N ALA A 192 -2.48 4.35 -9.43
CA ALA A 192 -3.56 3.93 -10.32
C ALA A 192 -4.94 4.12 -9.66
N PRO A 193 -6.03 4.19 -10.44
CA PRO A 193 -7.38 4.24 -9.90
C PRO A 193 -7.83 2.86 -9.41
N VAL A 194 -7.18 2.35 -8.37
CA VAL A 194 -7.45 1.07 -7.70
C VAL A 194 -7.70 1.33 -6.22
N LEU A 195 -8.72 0.71 -5.65
CA LEU A 195 -9.01 0.75 -4.21
C LEU A 195 -8.21 -0.35 -3.50
N GLU A 196 -6.90 -0.18 -3.37
CA GLU A 196 -5.95 -1.21 -2.90
C GLU A 196 -6.36 -1.81 -1.54
N ARG A 197 -6.73 -0.98 -0.56
CA ARG A 197 -7.17 -1.48 0.75
C ARG A 197 -8.45 -2.31 0.67
N TYR A 198 -9.38 -1.93 -0.23
CA TYR A 198 -10.59 -2.70 -0.49
C TYR A 198 -10.25 -4.06 -1.10
N TRP A 199 -9.41 -4.09 -2.14
CA TRP A 199 -9.02 -5.35 -2.79
C TRP A 199 -8.21 -6.24 -1.86
N ALA A 200 -7.32 -5.68 -1.05
CA ALA A 200 -6.58 -6.43 -0.04
C ALA A 200 -7.51 -7.04 1.02
N GLN A 201 -8.58 -6.33 1.42
CA GLN A 201 -9.61 -6.88 2.29
C GLN A 201 -10.42 -7.97 1.59
N LYS A 202 -10.84 -7.76 0.34
CA LYS A 202 -11.59 -8.76 -0.46
C LYS A 202 -10.75 -10.01 -0.70
N ALA A 203 -9.46 -9.87 -0.86
CA ALA A 203 -8.49 -10.96 -0.99
C ALA A 203 -8.06 -11.57 0.37
N GLY A 204 -8.76 -11.28 1.46
CA GLY A 204 -8.56 -11.94 2.75
C GLY A 204 -7.27 -11.58 3.49
N LEU A 205 -6.52 -10.52 3.10
CA LEU A 205 -5.27 -10.17 3.78
C LEU A 205 -5.53 -9.66 5.22
N GLY A 206 -6.66 -8.99 5.41
CA GLY A 206 -6.98 -8.37 6.68
C GLY A 206 -8.33 -7.65 6.63
N TRP A 207 -8.52 -6.67 7.52
CA TRP A 207 -9.69 -5.80 7.50
C TRP A 207 -9.29 -4.32 7.51
N ILE A 208 -10.13 -3.47 6.97
CA ILE A 208 -9.96 -2.02 7.08
C ILE A 208 -10.37 -1.61 8.50
N GLY A 209 -9.40 -1.11 9.28
CA GLY A 209 -9.61 -0.66 10.64
C GLY A 209 -10.29 0.71 10.73
N ARG A 210 -10.63 1.15 11.96
CA ARG A 210 -11.18 2.50 12.21
C ARG A 210 -10.22 3.63 11.81
N ASN A 211 -8.91 3.34 11.73
CA ASN A 211 -7.90 4.25 11.22
C ASN A 211 -7.78 4.25 9.70
N HIS A 212 -8.70 3.63 8.99
CA HIS A 212 -8.74 3.49 7.53
C HIS A 212 -7.52 2.78 6.92
N GLN A 213 -6.69 2.10 7.75
CA GLN A 213 -5.61 1.26 7.26
C GLN A 213 -6.05 -0.20 7.17
N LEU A 214 -5.46 -0.95 6.25
CA LEU A 214 -5.56 -2.41 6.27
C LEU A 214 -4.80 -2.93 7.49
N ILE A 215 -5.44 -3.76 8.30
CA ILE A 215 -4.82 -4.42 9.46
C ILE A 215 -4.73 -5.91 9.15
N ILE A 216 -3.51 -6.43 9.10
CA ILE A 216 -3.23 -7.85 8.91
C ILE A 216 -3.16 -8.51 10.30
N PRO A 217 -3.90 -9.62 10.55
CA PRO A 217 -3.86 -10.31 11.82
C PRO A 217 -2.44 -10.66 12.24
N HIS A 218 -2.10 -10.42 13.50
CA HIS A 218 -0.79 -10.72 14.08
C HIS A 218 0.42 -10.10 13.36
N ALA A 219 0.20 -9.02 12.57
CA ALA A 219 1.25 -8.33 11.83
C ALA A 219 1.07 -6.80 11.82
N GLY A 220 -0.14 -6.29 12.09
CA GLY A 220 -0.40 -4.87 12.16
C GLY A 220 -0.79 -4.26 10.81
N SER A 221 -0.42 -2.98 10.60
CA SER A 221 -0.85 -2.21 9.42
C SER A 221 0.29 -1.51 8.68
N MET A 222 1.55 -1.82 8.98
CA MET A 222 2.71 -1.21 8.34
C MET A 222 3.09 -1.97 7.05
N PHE A 223 2.19 -1.91 6.06
CA PHE A 223 2.36 -2.62 4.78
C PHE A 223 2.09 -1.69 3.60
N PHE A 224 2.98 -1.73 2.59
CA PHE A 224 2.67 -1.26 1.25
C PHE A 224 1.78 -2.29 0.58
N LEU A 225 0.78 -1.81 -0.15
CA LEU A 225 -0.14 -2.66 -0.91
C LEU A 225 0.14 -2.53 -2.41
N GLY A 226 -0.23 -3.53 -3.16
CA GLY A 226 -0.21 -3.50 -4.60
C GLY A 226 -0.97 -4.67 -5.18
N GLU A 227 -1.50 -4.50 -6.38
CA GLU A 227 -2.34 -5.47 -7.05
C GLU A 227 -1.74 -5.90 -8.39
N ILE A 228 -1.81 -7.22 -8.65
CA ILE A 228 -1.60 -7.79 -9.96
C ILE A 228 -2.95 -8.27 -10.49
N PHE A 229 -3.37 -7.73 -11.63
CA PHE A 229 -4.55 -8.16 -12.34
C PHE A 229 -4.20 -9.30 -13.30
N LEU A 230 -4.96 -10.38 -13.28
CA LEU A 230 -4.73 -11.59 -14.06
C LEU A 230 -5.89 -11.83 -15.05
N PRO A 231 -5.61 -12.32 -16.30
CA PRO A 231 -6.62 -12.59 -17.31
C PRO A 231 -7.36 -13.91 -17.13
N PHE A 232 -7.05 -14.67 -16.09
CA PHE A 232 -7.63 -16.00 -15.84
C PHE A 232 -8.20 -16.09 -14.42
N GLU A 233 -9.10 -17.03 -14.24
CA GLU A 233 -9.65 -17.38 -12.93
C GLU A 233 -8.70 -18.32 -12.18
N VAL A 234 -8.72 -18.23 -10.86
CA VAL A 234 -7.99 -19.16 -9.99
C VAL A 234 -8.93 -20.23 -9.44
N ASP A 235 -8.36 -21.35 -9.03
CA ASP A 235 -9.08 -22.48 -8.44
C ASP A 235 -9.73 -22.14 -7.09
N VAL A 236 -9.09 -21.26 -6.29
CA VAL A 236 -9.59 -20.84 -4.97
C VAL A 236 -9.39 -19.34 -4.80
N TYR A 237 -10.46 -18.61 -4.53
CA TYR A 237 -10.45 -17.23 -4.08
C TYR A 237 -10.44 -17.17 -2.56
N ASP A 238 -9.78 -16.13 -2.03
CA ASP A 238 -9.78 -15.86 -0.59
C ASP A 238 -11.04 -15.09 -0.19
N GLU A 239 -11.47 -15.30 1.05
CA GLU A 239 -12.65 -14.65 1.60
C GLU A 239 -12.28 -13.48 2.52
N PRO A 240 -13.04 -12.37 2.48
CA PRO A 240 -12.84 -11.25 3.37
C PRO A 240 -13.08 -11.66 4.84
N MET A 241 -12.25 -11.14 5.73
CA MET A 241 -12.43 -11.41 7.16
C MET A 241 -13.22 -10.30 7.87
N ALA A 242 -13.87 -10.68 8.97
CA ALA A 242 -14.60 -9.76 9.80
C ALA A 242 -13.69 -8.69 10.44
N ASN A 243 -14.22 -7.49 10.64
CA ASN A 243 -13.53 -6.42 11.36
C ASN A 243 -13.30 -6.82 12.83
N ARG A 244 -12.06 -6.72 13.30
CA ARG A 244 -11.64 -7.09 14.65
C ARG A 244 -11.25 -5.89 15.52
N CYS A 245 -11.68 -4.69 15.16
CA CYS A 245 -11.48 -3.50 16.02
C CYS A 245 -12.32 -3.57 17.32
N GLY A 246 -13.48 -4.26 17.31
CA GLY A 246 -14.37 -4.37 18.46
C GLY A 246 -14.75 -2.98 19.01
N SER A 247 -14.66 -2.80 20.32
CA SER A 247 -14.91 -1.52 20.99
C SER A 247 -13.69 -0.59 21.06
N CYS A 248 -12.54 -1.00 20.53
CA CYS A 248 -11.29 -0.21 20.59
C CYS A 248 -11.40 1.10 19.78
N HIS A 249 -10.99 2.22 20.40
CA HIS A 249 -11.00 3.55 19.79
C HIS A 249 -9.63 4.27 19.88
N ARG A 250 -8.55 3.57 20.24
CA ARG A 250 -7.21 4.16 20.46
C ARG A 250 -6.70 5.01 19.31
N CYS A 251 -6.95 4.62 18.05
CA CYS A 251 -6.54 5.39 16.88
C CYS A 251 -7.31 6.70 16.73
N ILE A 252 -8.57 6.74 17.19
CA ILE A 252 -9.41 7.94 17.23
C ILE A 252 -8.85 8.90 18.27
N ASP A 253 -8.60 8.41 19.49
CA ASP A 253 -8.08 9.21 20.61
C ASP A 253 -6.67 9.74 20.30
N ALA A 254 -5.85 8.97 19.62
CA ALA A 254 -4.50 9.35 19.24
C ALA A 254 -4.43 10.28 18.03
N CYS A 255 -5.54 10.51 17.32
CA CYS A 255 -5.55 11.41 16.16
C CYS A 255 -5.43 12.87 16.62
N PRO A 256 -4.29 13.55 16.35
CA PRO A 256 -4.00 14.84 16.95
C PRO A 256 -4.89 15.96 16.41
N THR A 257 -5.51 15.74 15.24
CA THR A 257 -6.35 16.71 14.52
C THR A 257 -7.80 16.22 14.38
N ARG A 258 -8.15 15.11 15.05
CA ARG A 258 -9.51 14.52 15.02
C ARG A 258 -10.01 14.26 13.58
N ALA A 259 -9.14 13.83 12.70
CA ALA A 259 -9.49 13.48 11.31
C ALA A 259 -10.26 12.15 11.22
N ILE A 260 -10.24 11.32 12.27
CA ILE A 260 -10.94 10.04 12.36
C ILE A 260 -12.13 10.24 13.31
N ILE A 261 -13.34 10.25 12.75
CA ILE A 261 -14.57 10.49 13.50
C ILE A 261 -15.37 9.18 13.60
N PRO A 262 -15.83 8.77 14.79
CA PRO A 262 -16.63 7.56 14.94
C PRO A 262 -17.92 7.63 14.11
N GLY A 263 -18.14 6.63 13.24
CA GLY A 263 -19.36 6.53 12.44
C GLY A 263 -19.44 7.47 11.23
N GLU A 264 -18.42 8.31 11.02
CA GLU A 264 -18.32 9.21 9.89
C GLU A 264 -17.24 8.75 8.90
N ASP A 265 -17.19 9.43 7.74
CA ASP A 265 -16.15 9.23 6.75
C ASP A 265 -14.86 9.96 7.16
N PHE A 266 -13.77 9.63 6.50
CA PHE A 266 -12.47 10.21 6.76
C PHE A 266 -12.35 11.61 6.13
N HIS A 267 -12.11 12.64 6.94
CA HIS A 267 -11.90 14.00 6.50
C HIS A 267 -10.40 14.24 6.19
N ALA A 268 -10.03 14.16 4.92
CA ALA A 268 -8.61 14.28 4.52
C ALA A 268 -8.01 15.63 4.94
N GLU A 269 -8.76 16.73 4.80
CA GLU A 269 -8.27 18.07 5.14
C GLU A 269 -7.81 18.20 6.60
N ARG A 270 -8.46 17.48 7.53
CA ARG A 270 -8.07 17.47 8.94
C ARG A 270 -6.85 16.59 9.19
N CYS A 271 -6.57 15.62 8.33
CA CYS A 271 -5.49 14.68 8.57
C CYS A 271 -4.11 15.37 8.58
N LEU A 272 -3.35 15.18 9.66
CA LEU A 272 -2.02 15.75 9.76
C LEU A 272 -1.09 15.27 8.63
N SER A 273 -1.21 14.01 8.20
CA SER A 273 -0.45 13.50 7.05
C SER A 273 -0.79 14.26 5.78
N TYR A 274 -2.07 14.51 5.49
CA TYR A 274 -2.49 15.35 4.36
C TYR A 274 -1.91 16.76 4.48
N GLN A 275 -2.03 17.40 5.64
CA GLN A 275 -1.52 18.75 5.87
C GLN A 275 -0.01 18.86 5.59
N LEU A 276 0.77 17.84 6.01
CA LEU A 276 2.24 17.85 5.87
C LEU A 276 2.72 17.38 4.50
N ILE A 277 1.89 16.69 3.69
CA ILE A 277 2.30 16.11 2.40
C ILE A 277 1.58 16.75 1.22
N GLU A 278 0.23 16.75 1.23
CA GLU A 278 -0.60 17.10 0.07
C GLU A 278 -1.03 18.56 0.05
N ASN A 279 -1.27 19.15 1.21
CA ASN A 279 -1.61 20.58 1.31
C ASN A 279 -0.45 21.45 0.80
N ARG A 280 -0.73 22.24 -0.25
CA ARG A 280 0.26 23.15 -0.88
C ARG A 280 0.21 24.57 -0.33
N GLY A 281 -0.85 24.88 0.43
CA GLY A 281 -1.01 26.19 1.11
C GLY A 281 -0.37 26.22 2.49
N GLU A 282 -0.84 27.12 3.33
CA GLU A 282 -0.47 27.15 4.74
C GLU A 282 -1.06 25.96 5.50
N LEU A 283 -0.37 25.53 6.55
CA LEU A 283 -0.93 24.53 7.46
C LEU A 283 -2.10 25.14 8.26
N SER A 284 -3.11 24.36 8.53
CA SER A 284 -4.17 24.79 9.44
C SER A 284 -3.64 25.10 10.84
N ALA A 285 -4.36 25.90 11.61
CA ALA A 285 -3.96 26.23 12.99
C ALA A 285 -3.87 24.97 13.87
N GLU A 286 -4.80 24.04 13.67
CA GLU A 286 -4.82 22.75 14.35
C GLU A 286 -3.59 21.91 13.98
N ALA A 287 -3.24 21.84 12.70
CA ALA A 287 -2.05 21.12 12.25
C ALA A 287 -0.76 21.72 12.82
N LYS A 288 -0.62 23.05 12.80
CA LYS A 288 0.53 23.76 13.40
C LYS A 288 0.70 23.45 14.89
N THR A 289 -0.39 23.36 15.63
CA THR A 289 -0.39 23.04 17.06
C THR A 289 -0.11 21.55 17.31
N ALA A 290 -0.77 20.69 16.53
CA ALA A 290 -0.82 19.23 16.77
C ALA A 290 0.38 18.47 16.21
N MET A 291 1.16 19.05 15.29
CA MET A 291 2.23 18.31 14.59
C MET A 291 3.36 17.83 15.51
N GLY A 292 3.64 18.50 16.65
CA GLY A 292 4.78 18.14 17.49
C GLY A 292 6.08 18.19 16.69
N ASP A 293 6.91 17.18 16.80
CA ASP A 293 8.15 17.06 16.01
C ASP A 293 7.96 16.41 14.64
N THR A 294 6.72 16.08 14.25
CA THR A 294 6.43 15.47 12.94
C THR A 294 6.51 16.52 11.84
N ILE A 295 7.38 16.31 10.84
CA ILE A 295 7.57 17.23 9.69
C ILE A 295 7.11 16.64 8.36
N TYR A 296 6.81 15.33 8.30
CA TYR A 296 6.34 14.65 7.10
C TYR A 296 5.51 13.41 7.45
N GLY A 297 4.30 13.32 6.91
CA GLY A 297 3.38 12.22 7.21
C GLY A 297 2.88 12.23 8.66
N CYS A 298 2.29 11.12 9.10
CA CYS A 298 1.85 10.95 10.48
C CYS A 298 1.48 9.49 10.74
N ASP A 299 2.11 8.85 11.71
CA ASP A 299 1.87 7.44 12.03
C ASP A 299 1.07 7.24 13.33
N ARG A 300 0.57 8.34 13.98
CA ARG A 300 -0.01 8.26 15.33
C ARG A 300 -1.19 7.30 15.44
N CYS A 301 -2.07 7.25 14.43
CA CYS A 301 -3.19 6.32 14.43
C CYS A 301 -2.76 4.86 14.21
N GLN A 302 -1.61 4.63 13.55
CA GLN A 302 -1.02 3.30 13.40
C GLN A 302 -0.29 2.87 14.68
N THR A 303 0.57 3.73 15.22
CA THR A 303 1.32 3.43 16.47
C THR A 303 0.40 3.18 17.66
N ALA A 304 -0.73 3.89 17.74
CA ALA A 304 -1.72 3.68 18.79
C ALA A 304 -2.53 2.37 18.62
N CYS A 305 -2.50 1.77 17.42
CA CYS A 305 -3.26 0.55 17.15
C CYS A 305 -2.64 -0.65 17.89
N PRO A 306 -3.41 -1.36 18.73
CA PRO A 306 -2.89 -2.49 19.49
C PRO A 306 -2.43 -3.66 18.59
N TRP A 307 -2.89 -3.73 17.35
CA TRP A 307 -2.45 -4.74 16.40
C TRP A 307 -1.01 -4.49 15.91
N ASN A 308 -0.52 -3.25 15.94
CA ASN A 308 0.87 -2.94 15.55
C ASN A 308 1.93 -3.37 16.58
N ARG A 309 1.52 -3.85 17.79
CA ARG A 309 2.43 -4.54 18.72
C ARG A 309 3.02 -5.83 18.13
N PHE A 310 2.37 -6.39 17.12
CA PHE A 310 2.84 -7.59 16.42
C PHE A 310 3.67 -7.28 15.16
N ALA A 311 3.83 -6.00 14.82
CA ALA A 311 4.67 -5.61 13.69
C ALA A 311 6.12 -6.02 13.94
N THR A 312 6.69 -6.72 12.99
CA THR A 312 8.11 -7.10 13.00
C THR A 312 8.88 -6.18 12.09
N PRO A 313 10.12 -5.79 12.45
CA PRO A 313 10.95 -4.98 11.58
C PRO A 313 11.13 -5.61 10.21
N ASN A 314 11.05 -4.80 9.15
CA ASN A 314 11.34 -5.26 7.79
C ASN A 314 12.85 -5.48 7.60
N THR A 315 13.19 -6.41 6.71
CA THR A 315 14.58 -6.74 6.35
C THR A 315 14.93 -6.27 4.93
N GLU A 316 14.04 -5.54 4.26
CA GLU A 316 14.27 -5.04 2.90
C GLU A 316 15.30 -3.90 2.92
N PRO A 317 16.50 -4.08 2.30
CA PRO A 317 17.55 -3.07 2.37
C PRO A 317 17.15 -1.72 1.81
N ALA A 318 16.29 -1.72 0.77
CA ALA A 318 15.81 -0.51 0.12
C ALA A 318 14.90 0.34 1.04
N LEU A 319 14.28 -0.25 2.04
CA LEU A 319 13.37 0.42 2.97
C LEU A 319 14.07 0.90 4.26
N GLN A 320 15.35 0.59 4.43
CA GLN A 320 16.10 1.06 5.61
C GLN A 320 16.42 2.55 5.49
N PRO A 321 16.37 3.32 6.60
CA PRO A 321 16.75 4.72 6.60
C PRO A 321 18.23 4.90 6.28
N LYS A 322 18.55 5.94 5.51
CA LYS A 322 19.94 6.31 5.27
C LYS A 322 20.61 6.72 6.59
N PRO A 323 21.88 6.34 6.84
CA PRO A 323 22.61 6.77 8.05
C PRO A 323 22.62 8.28 8.25
N GLU A 324 22.69 9.04 7.16
CA GLU A 324 22.65 10.50 7.20
C GLU A 324 21.32 11.01 7.75
N LEU A 325 20.19 10.38 7.39
CA LEU A 325 18.86 10.75 7.90
C LEU A 325 18.76 10.48 9.40
N LEU A 326 19.32 9.38 9.88
CA LEU A 326 19.38 9.04 11.31
C LEU A 326 20.20 10.03 12.14
N ASN A 327 21.14 10.76 11.52
CA ASN A 327 22.00 11.73 12.15
C ASN A 327 21.56 13.19 11.93
N MET A 328 20.30 13.41 11.51
CA MET A 328 19.74 14.75 11.32
C MET A 328 19.25 15.33 12.65
N SER A 329 19.93 16.36 13.18
CA SER A 329 19.44 17.16 14.30
C SER A 329 18.45 18.23 13.86
N LYS A 330 17.63 18.75 14.78
CA LYS A 330 16.72 19.89 14.52
C LYS A 330 17.44 21.07 13.86
N GLU A 331 18.66 21.38 14.33
CA GLU A 331 19.48 22.43 13.74
C GLU A 331 19.82 22.15 12.27
N LYS A 332 20.27 20.93 11.93
CA LYS A 332 20.54 20.52 10.55
C LYS A 332 19.28 20.61 9.67
N TRP A 333 18.11 20.24 10.22
CA TRP A 333 16.84 20.39 9.52
C TRP A 333 16.49 21.84 9.23
N HIS A 334 16.70 22.76 10.19
CA HIS A 334 16.47 24.18 9.97
C HIS A 334 17.43 24.79 8.95
N ASN A 335 18.65 24.30 8.88
CA ASN A 335 19.68 24.73 7.94
C ASN A 335 19.65 23.98 6.61
N LEU A 336 18.68 23.06 6.40
CA LEU A 336 18.57 22.24 5.20
C LEU A 336 18.50 23.12 3.94
N THR A 337 19.47 22.92 3.02
CA THR A 337 19.50 23.56 1.70
C THR A 337 18.73 22.75 0.66
N VAL A 338 18.48 23.33 -0.53
CA VAL A 338 17.87 22.61 -1.66
C VAL A 338 18.77 21.47 -2.13
N GLU A 339 20.08 21.67 -2.11
CA GLU A 339 21.10 20.69 -2.51
C GLU A 339 21.09 19.51 -1.54
N ASP A 340 21.06 19.78 -0.22
CA ASP A 340 20.98 18.73 0.81
C ASP A 340 19.67 17.94 0.68
N TYR A 341 18.55 18.63 0.48
CA TYR A 341 17.26 17.99 0.24
C TYR A 341 17.30 17.06 -0.98
N ARG A 342 17.85 17.54 -2.11
CA ARG A 342 17.96 16.73 -3.32
C ARG A 342 18.82 15.48 -3.13
N ARG A 343 19.91 15.61 -2.37
CA ARG A 343 20.84 14.53 -2.06
C ARG A 343 20.23 13.54 -1.07
N LEU A 344 19.72 14.03 0.04
CA LEU A 344 19.17 13.23 1.14
C LEU A 344 17.95 12.40 0.67
N PHE A 345 17.04 13.04 -0.06
CA PHE A 345 15.78 12.45 -0.52
C PHE A 345 15.80 11.97 -1.99
N LYS A 346 16.99 11.77 -2.57
CA LYS A 346 17.07 11.14 -3.90
C LYS A 346 16.46 9.74 -3.85
N GLY A 347 15.39 9.51 -4.66
CA GLY A 347 14.66 8.24 -4.68
C GLY A 347 13.82 7.97 -3.42
N SER A 348 13.39 8.99 -2.68
CA SER A 348 12.55 8.87 -1.49
C SER A 348 11.13 9.40 -1.77
N ALA A 349 10.13 8.84 -1.09
CA ALA A 349 8.75 9.32 -1.11
C ALA A 349 8.60 10.75 -0.56
N VAL A 350 9.56 11.24 0.25
CA VAL A 350 9.57 12.62 0.77
C VAL A 350 9.60 13.67 -0.35
N LYS A 351 10.02 13.31 -1.56
CA LYS A 351 9.93 14.21 -2.73
C LYS A 351 8.52 14.68 -3.05
N ARG A 352 7.48 13.97 -2.60
CA ARG A 352 6.08 14.33 -2.83
C ARG A 352 5.75 15.72 -2.31
N VAL A 353 6.27 16.11 -1.15
CA VAL A 353 6.00 17.41 -0.53
C VAL A 353 6.79 18.56 -1.19
N LYS A 354 7.83 18.25 -1.97
CA LYS A 354 8.84 19.19 -2.49
C LYS A 354 9.64 19.88 -1.37
N PHE A 355 10.71 20.57 -1.74
CA PHE A 355 11.56 21.29 -0.78
C PHE A 355 10.78 22.39 -0.02
N GLU A 356 10.01 23.17 -0.74
CA GLU A 356 9.25 24.31 -0.19
C GLU A 356 8.24 23.84 0.87
N GLY A 357 7.54 22.74 0.60
CA GLY A 357 6.58 22.20 1.55
C GLY A 357 7.25 21.58 2.79
N LEU A 358 8.37 20.86 2.62
CA LEU A 358 9.12 20.33 3.76
C LEU A 358 9.71 21.47 4.59
N LYS A 359 10.28 22.49 3.94
CA LYS A 359 10.84 23.67 4.59
C LYS A 359 9.76 24.45 5.35
N ARG A 360 8.55 24.63 4.77
CA ARG A 360 7.37 25.18 5.45
C ARG A 360 7.09 24.41 6.76
N ASN A 361 7.03 23.06 6.69
CA ASN A 361 6.73 22.24 7.85
C ASN A 361 7.78 22.38 8.97
N ILE A 362 9.05 22.52 8.60
CA ILE A 362 10.16 22.74 9.54
C ILE A 362 10.07 24.13 10.16
N THR A 363 9.87 25.17 9.37
CA THR A 363 9.93 26.58 9.84
C THR A 363 8.74 27.00 10.70
N VAL A 364 7.64 26.25 10.69
CA VAL A 364 6.54 26.45 11.65
C VAL A 364 7.02 26.24 13.09
N LYS A 365 8.08 25.45 13.26
CA LYS A 365 8.71 25.20 14.56
C LYS A 365 9.87 26.17 14.75
N LYS A 366 9.80 26.98 15.80
CA LYS A 366 10.96 27.72 16.27
C LYS A 366 11.93 26.74 16.94
N LEU A 367 13.22 26.95 16.72
CA LEU A 367 14.29 26.22 17.46
C LEU A 367 14.17 26.48 18.96
#